data_9390e7b31f05ce1dbe126a94e950879a
#
_entry.id   9390e7b31f05ce1dbe126a94e950879a
#
_cell.length_a   1.000
_cell.length_b   1.000
_cell.length_c   1.000
_cell.angle_alpha   90.00
_cell.angle_beta   90.00
_cell.angle_gamma   90.00
#
_symmetry.space_group_name_H-M   'P 1'
#
loop_
_entity.id
_entity.type
_entity.pdbx_description
1 polymer ?
#
loop_
_entity_poly.entity_id
_entity_poly.type
_entity_poly.pdbx_seq_one_letter_code
_entity_poly.pdbx_strand_id
1 'polypeptide(L)'
;MKYSTRLSDAVHLLLFVHLNSGQPLSSEAIAKSICTNPSYVRQMMAKLKAAGLLNSNRGQAKPSLGRAAEDISLLDVYRAVEGEKRLLHLDTHTN
;
A
#
# COMPACT_ATOMS: atom_id res chain seq x y z
N MET A 1 16.28 4.56 -15.24
CA MET A 1 15.40 4.93 -14.12
C MET A 1 15.03 3.69 -13.31
N LYS A 2 15.11 3.81 -12.03
CA LYS A 2 14.78 2.70 -11.15
C LYS A 2 13.37 2.84 -10.61
N TYR A 3 12.62 1.77 -10.66
CA TYR A 3 11.32 1.75 -10.03
C TYR A 3 11.48 1.57 -8.53
N SER A 4 10.60 2.19 -7.79
CA SER A 4 10.55 1.99 -6.35
C SER A 4 9.99 0.60 -6.07
N THR A 5 10.74 -0.20 -5.32
CA THR A 5 10.23 -1.50 -4.88
C THR A 5 9.07 -1.31 -3.92
N ARG A 6 9.06 -0.18 -3.20
CA ARG A 6 7.93 0.15 -2.32
C ARG A 6 6.64 0.31 -3.10
N LEU A 7 6.70 1.00 -4.24
CA LEU A 7 5.51 1.17 -5.08
C LEU A 7 5.00 -0.19 -5.57
N SER A 8 5.91 -1.01 -6.07
CA SER A 8 5.56 -2.34 -6.55
C SER A 8 4.96 -3.20 -5.44
N ASP A 9 5.58 -3.19 -4.27
CA ASP A 9 5.10 -3.94 -3.11
C ASP A 9 3.73 -3.45 -2.66
N ALA A 10 3.53 -2.14 -2.67
CA ALA A 10 2.25 -1.55 -2.26
C ALA A 10 1.12 -1.93 -3.22
N VAL A 11 1.40 -1.89 -4.52
CA VAL A 11 0.42 -2.31 -5.53
C VAL A 11 0.07 -3.78 -5.33
N HIS A 12 1.07 -4.61 -5.14
CA HIS A 12 0.87 -6.04 -4.90
C HIS A 12 0.05 -6.28 -3.63
N LEU A 13 0.36 -5.54 -2.57
CA LEU A 13 -0.37 -5.64 -1.32
C LEU A 13 -1.85 -5.29 -1.51
N LEU A 14 -2.12 -4.18 -2.19
CA LEU A 14 -3.50 -3.74 -2.44
C LEU A 14 -4.25 -4.74 -3.30
N LEU A 15 -3.61 -5.31 -4.31
CA LEU A 15 -4.21 -6.33 -5.16
C LEU A 15 -4.53 -7.58 -4.34
N PHE A 16 -3.61 -7.99 -3.49
CA PHE A 16 -3.81 -9.17 -2.66
C PHE A 16 -4.99 -8.97 -1.71
N VAL A 17 -5.08 -7.79 -1.10
CA VAL A 17 -6.20 -7.45 -0.23
C VAL A 17 -7.50 -7.45 -1.02
N HIS A 18 -7.49 -6.85 -2.20
CA HIS A 18 -8.68 -6.76 -3.03
C HIS A 18 -9.20 -8.15 -3.44
N LEU A 19 -8.29 -9.02 -3.84
CA LEU A 19 -8.65 -10.38 -4.28
C LEU A 19 -9.13 -11.25 -3.12
N ASN A 20 -8.75 -10.91 -1.89
CA ASN A 20 -9.13 -11.66 -0.70
C ASN A 20 -10.04 -10.85 0.21
N SER A 21 -10.81 -9.96 -0.35
CA SER A 21 -11.71 -9.08 0.38
C SER A 21 -12.67 -9.89 1.24
N GLY A 22 -12.79 -9.49 2.51
CA GLY A 22 -13.65 -10.19 3.45
C GLY A 22 -13.01 -11.41 4.10
N GLN A 23 -11.81 -11.77 3.69
CA GLN A 23 -11.06 -12.87 4.28
C GLN A 23 -10.11 -12.36 5.35
N PRO A 24 -9.87 -13.12 6.42
CA PRO A 24 -8.86 -12.71 7.38
C PRO A 24 -7.48 -12.81 6.75
N LEU A 25 -6.73 -11.70 6.84
CA LEU A 25 -5.38 -11.60 6.29
C LEU A 25 -4.46 -11.02 7.35
N SER A 26 -3.47 -11.78 7.77
CA SER A 26 -2.45 -11.30 8.71
C SER A 26 -1.31 -10.64 7.96
N SER A 27 -0.53 -9.84 8.69
CA SER A 27 0.70 -9.27 8.12
C SER A 27 1.64 -10.37 7.63
N GLU A 28 1.66 -11.49 8.34
CA GLU A 28 2.49 -12.64 7.94
C GLU A 28 2.04 -13.24 6.62
N ALA A 29 0.73 -13.38 6.42
CA ALA A 29 0.20 -13.92 5.18
C ALA A 29 0.51 -12.99 4.01
N ILE A 30 0.34 -11.70 4.20
CA ILE A 30 0.64 -10.72 3.17
C ILE A 30 2.13 -10.70 2.87
N ALA A 31 2.97 -10.72 3.91
CA ALA A 31 4.42 -10.72 3.74
C ALA A 31 4.89 -11.92 2.93
N LYS A 32 4.29 -13.05 3.17
CA LYS A 32 4.61 -14.28 2.43
C LYS A 32 4.24 -14.12 0.96
N SER A 33 3.09 -13.52 0.68
CA SER A 33 2.62 -13.33 -0.69
C SER A 33 3.52 -12.41 -1.49
N ILE A 34 4.02 -11.34 -0.88
CA ILE A 34 4.85 -10.36 -1.59
C ILE A 34 6.35 -10.53 -1.31
N CYS A 35 6.72 -11.65 -0.69
CA CYS A 35 8.11 -12.04 -0.46
C CYS A 35 8.89 -11.02 0.38
N THR A 36 8.32 -10.62 1.50
CA THR A 36 8.97 -9.68 2.42
C THR A 36 8.68 -10.10 3.87
N ASN A 37 8.93 -9.22 4.82
CA ASN A 37 8.73 -9.53 6.23
C ASN A 37 7.51 -8.80 6.80
N PRO A 38 6.90 -9.34 7.88
CA PRO A 38 5.68 -8.74 8.43
C PRO A 38 5.84 -7.32 8.96
N SER A 39 7.03 -6.98 9.46
CA SER A 39 7.29 -5.63 9.98
C SER A 39 7.16 -4.59 8.87
N TYR A 40 7.75 -4.89 7.71
CA TYR A 40 7.67 -4.02 6.54
C TYR A 40 6.22 -3.89 6.06
N VAL A 41 5.49 -5.01 6.04
CA VAL A 41 4.08 -5.01 5.66
C VAL A 41 3.26 -4.11 6.58
N ARG A 42 3.48 -4.20 7.90
CA ARG A 42 2.74 -3.37 8.86
C ARG A 42 3.01 -1.89 8.63
N GLN A 43 4.26 -1.52 8.34
CA GLN A 43 4.60 -0.14 8.05
C GLN A 43 3.92 0.35 6.78
N MET A 44 3.93 -0.49 5.75
CA MET A 44 3.30 -0.16 4.49
C MET A 44 1.79 -0.02 4.62
N MET A 45 1.16 -0.94 5.34
CA MET A 45 -0.28 -0.89 5.60
C MET A 45 -0.66 0.38 6.35
N ALA A 46 0.16 0.81 7.30
CA ALA A 46 -0.10 2.05 8.04
C ALA A 46 -0.10 3.26 7.10
N LYS A 47 0.84 3.31 6.17
CA LYS A 47 0.92 4.39 5.20
C LYS A 47 -0.27 4.40 4.25
N LEU A 48 -0.65 3.22 3.76
CA LEU A 48 -1.80 3.10 2.87
C LEU A 48 -3.10 3.46 3.57
N LYS A 49 -3.22 3.07 4.83
CA LYS A 49 -4.38 3.41 5.64
C LYS A 49 -4.48 4.91 5.87
N ALA A 50 -3.36 5.55 6.20
CA ALA A 50 -3.32 6.99 6.40
C ALA A 50 -3.74 7.76 5.15
N ALA A 51 -3.46 7.21 3.98
CA ALA A 51 -3.81 7.83 2.70
C ALA A 51 -5.24 7.49 2.25
N GLY A 52 -5.96 6.69 3.02
CA GLY A 52 -7.34 6.31 2.68
C GLY A 52 -7.45 5.23 1.63
N LEU A 53 -6.35 4.55 1.30
CA LEU A 53 -6.36 3.49 0.28
C LEU A 53 -6.62 2.12 0.87
N LEU A 54 -6.55 1.99 2.17
CA LEU A 54 -6.71 0.72 2.87
C LEU A 54 -7.51 0.94 4.14
N ASN A 55 -8.43 0.04 4.41
CA ASN A 55 -9.16 -0.01 5.68
C ASN A 55 -8.72 -1.26 6.43
N SER A 56 -8.41 -1.09 7.70
CA SER A 56 -8.20 -2.23 8.57
C SER A 56 -8.62 -1.83 9.98
N ASN A 57 -9.35 -2.69 10.64
CA ASN A 57 -9.86 -2.43 11.98
C ASN A 57 -8.97 -3.13 12.99
N ARG A 58 -8.68 -2.41 14.06
CA ARG A 58 -7.94 -2.98 15.17
C ARG A 58 -8.73 -4.17 15.73
N GLY A 59 -8.07 -5.29 15.89
CA GLY A 59 -8.69 -6.50 16.42
C GLY A 59 -9.42 -7.35 15.40
N GLN A 60 -9.51 -6.90 14.16
CA GLN A 60 -10.06 -7.70 13.07
C GLN A 60 -9.06 -7.76 11.93
N ALA A 61 -8.61 -8.94 11.60
CA ALA A 61 -7.63 -9.14 10.54
C ALA A 61 -8.33 -9.30 9.19
N LYS A 62 -9.18 -8.33 8.83
CA LYS A 62 -9.94 -8.34 7.58
C LYS A 62 -9.77 -7.02 6.84
N PRO A 63 -8.58 -6.77 6.28
CA PRO A 63 -8.37 -5.53 5.56
C PRO A 63 -9.18 -5.49 4.27
N SER A 64 -9.51 -4.28 3.83
CA SER A 64 -10.22 -4.06 2.58
C SER A 64 -9.69 -2.77 1.97
N LEU A 65 -10.00 -2.54 0.68
CA LEU A 65 -9.62 -1.29 0.05
C LEU A 65 -10.44 -0.14 0.63
N GLY A 66 -9.80 1.00 0.80
CA GLY A 66 -10.47 2.20 1.31
C GLY A 66 -11.31 2.91 0.27
N ARG A 67 -11.10 2.59 -1.01
CA ARG A 67 -11.85 3.11 -2.15
C ARG A 67 -12.04 1.98 -3.14
N ALA A 68 -12.93 2.19 -4.12
CA ALA A 68 -13.07 1.27 -5.23
C ALA A 68 -11.72 1.12 -5.94
N ALA A 69 -11.39 -0.10 -6.38
CA ALA A 69 -10.10 -0.37 -7.01
C ALA A 69 -9.85 0.54 -8.21
N GLU A 70 -10.87 0.82 -9.00
CA GLU A 70 -10.75 1.67 -10.17
C GLU A 70 -10.54 3.15 -9.82
N ASP A 71 -10.75 3.53 -8.57
CA ASP A 71 -10.52 4.90 -8.09
C ASP A 71 -9.16 5.09 -7.45
N ILE A 72 -8.34 4.05 -7.45
CA ILE A 72 -6.98 4.12 -6.89
C ILE A 72 -6.00 4.16 -8.05
N SER A 73 -5.28 5.28 -8.17
CA SER A 73 -4.27 5.43 -9.21
C SER A 73 -2.88 5.06 -8.68
N LEU A 74 -1.95 4.82 -9.59
CA LEU A 74 -0.56 4.61 -9.21
C LEU A 74 0.02 5.82 -8.49
N LEU A 75 -0.42 7.02 -8.87
CA LEU A 75 0.01 8.24 -8.20
C LEU A 75 -0.46 8.27 -6.75
N ASP A 76 -1.70 7.84 -6.50
CA ASP A 76 -2.22 7.75 -5.14
C ASP A 76 -1.35 6.83 -4.30
N VAL A 77 -1.00 5.67 -4.84
CA VAL A 77 -0.17 4.69 -4.13
C VAL A 77 1.24 5.25 -3.92
N TYR A 78 1.80 5.88 -4.92
CA TYR A 78 3.13 6.48 -4.83
C TYR A 78 3.18 7.52 -3.69
N ARG A 79 2.20 8.41 -3.66
CA ARG A 79 2.12 9.42 -2.60
C ARG A 79 2.01 8.81 -1.22
N ALA A 80 1.25 7.73 -1.11
CA ALA A 80 1.05 7.06 0.17
C ALA A 80 2.35 6.48 0.72
N VAL A 81 3.13 5.83 -0.13
CA VAL A 81 4.31 5.08 0.35
C VAL A 81 5.61 5.86 0.26
N GLU A 82 5.71 6.82 -0.64
CA GLU A 82 6.93 7.64 -0.77
C GLU A 82 6.80 9.01 -0.12
N GLY A 83 5.55 9.45 0.11
CA GLY A 83 5.30 10.72 0.75
C GLY A 83 5.25 11.88 -0.23
N GLU A 84 4.55 12.92 0.16
CA GLU A 84 4.39 14.12 -0.67
C GLU A 84 5.69 14.88 -0.85
N LYS A 85 6.51 14.88 0.17
CA LYS A 85 7.79 15.55 0.14
C LYS A 85 8.64 15.09 -1.02
N ARG A 86 8.64 13.77 -1.22
CA ARG A 86 9.42 13.19 -2.30
C ARG A 86 8.84 13.52 -3.66
N LEU A 87 7.52 13.57 -3.76
CA LEU A 87 6.86 13.94 -4.99
C LEU A 87 7.16 15.39 -5.37
N LEU A 88 7.10 16.29 -4.39
CA LEU A 88 7.42 17.70 -4.61
C LEU A 88 8.86 17.88 -5.03
N HIS A 89 9.75 17.10 -4.45
CA HIS A 89 11.16 17.14 -4.82
C HIS A 89 11.37 16.78 -6.28
N LEU A 90 10.63 15.77 -6.75
CA LEU A 90 10.69 15.37 -8.16
C LEU A 90 10.21 16.49 -9.07
N ASP A 91 9.17 17.20 -8.68
CA ASP A 91 8.62 18.31 -9.45
C ASP A 91 9.64 19.44 -9.59
N THR A 92 10.28 19.80 -8.51
CA THR A 92 11.28 20.86 -8.56
C THR A 92 12.51 20.45 -9.38
N HIS A 93 12.76 19.18 -9.47
CA HIS A 93 13.92 18.67 -10.17
C HIS A 93 13.76 18.71 -11.68
N THR A 94 12.55 18.84 -12.17
CA THR A 94 12.29 18.87 -13.62
C THR A 94 12.55 20.20 -14.27
N ASN A 95 12.85 21.20 -13.52
CA ASN A 95 13.15 22.53 -14.09
C ASN A 95 14.51 22.59 -14.79
#